data_2c531cd08e13e62bdd14a4120d263ff4
#
_entry.id   2c531cd08e13e62bdd14a4120d263ff4
#
_cell.length_a   1.000
_cell.length_b   1.000
_cell.length_c   1.000
_cell.angle_alpha   90.00
_cell.angle_beta   90.00
_cell.angle_gamma   90.00
#
_symmetry.space_group_name_H-M   'P 1'
#
loop_
_entity.id
_entity.type
_entity.pdbx_description
1 polymer ?
#
loop_
_entity_poly.entity_id
_entity_poly.type
_entity_poly.pdbx_seq_one_letter_code
_entity_poly.pdbx_strand_id
1 'polypeptide(L)'
;MQARGVASSTPANYLVNAYEPYEGLRVGTSNTNQYLMRYAPPAKVFWSLRAVGEGQHEFDAFGALAALQDYAQDGVPTRIIGFPAFLHFALQRMQRLGMAPLRLPEGSCVIFGGGWKGHADQAIAKDALHASITHWLGIVPERIVETFGAVEHSIPYVGCTHHHLHAPMWSRVLVRDVRTLAPVPDGQPGFLSFLSPYITSVPAHSVVMGDLAVRHPAGSCGCGCPTPWFEVLGRAGTSSNKSCAAAAADLLPSA
;
A
#
# COMPACT_ATOMS: atom_id res chain seq x y z
N MET A 1 -2.95 -7.05 10.18
CA MET A 1 -1.47 -7.09 10.20
C MET A 1 -0.94 -8.24 11.07
N GLN A 2 -1.39 -8.42 12.30
CA GLN A 2 -0.94 -9.55 13.14
C GLN A 2 -1.24 -10.91 12.50
N ALA A 3 -2.47 -11.14 12.04
CA ALA A 3 -2.86 -12.38 11.34
C ALA A 3 -2.08 -12.66 10.03
N ARG A 4 -1.42 -11.64 9.49
CA ARG A 4 -0.55 -11.75 8.31
C ARG A 4 0.93 -11.90 8.68
N GLY A 5 1.26 -12.09 9.96
CA GLY A 5 2.63 -12.23 10.43
C GLY A 5 3.49 -10.97 10.20
N VAL A 6 2.85 -9.79 10.05
CA VAL A 6 3.56 -8.53 9.86
C VAL A 6 3.99 -7.93 11.19
N ALA A 7 3.19 -8.09 12.26
CA ALA A 7 3.55 -7.61 13.59
C ALA A 7 4.63 -8.52 14.20
N SER A 8 5.70 -7.93 14.73
CA SER A 8 6.81 -8.63 15.35
C SER A 8 7.44 -7.76 16.44
N SER A 9 7.91 -8.37 17.51
CA SER A 9 8.79 -7.70 18.49
C SER A 9 10.27 -7.72 18.06
N THR A 10 10.61 -8.55 17.09
CA THR A 10 11.97 -8.60 16.52
C THR A 10 12.19 -7.39 15.63
N PRO A 11 13.33 -6.71 15.74
CA PRO A 11 13.69 -5.61 14.86
C PRO A 11 13.68 -6.02 13.38
N ALA A 12 13.40 -5.06 12.50
CA ALA A 12 13.41 -5.25 11.05
C ALA A 12 14.08 -4.07 10.34
N ASN A 13 14.73 -4.35 9.22
CA ASN A 13 15.18 -3.31 8.29
C ASN A 13 13.99 -2.81 7.45
N TYR A 14 13.98 -1.53 7.12
CA TYR A 14 12.91 -0.93 6.33
C TYR A 14 13.46 -0.29 5.06
N LEU A 15 12.98 -0.77 3.91
CA LEU A 15 13.03 -0.04 2.65
C LEU A 15 11.65 0.63 2.45
N VAL A 16 11.62 1.95 2.53
CA VAL A 16 10.37 2.73 2.46
C VAL A 16 10.25 3.38 1.08
N ASN A 17 9.44 2.80 0.23
CA ASN A 17 9.12 3.31 -1.12
C ASN A 17 8.02 4.39 -1.05
N ALA A 18 8.31 5.45 -0.33
CA ALA A 18 7.42 6.57 -0.12
C ALA A 18 8.24 7.84 0.15
N TYR A 19 7.55 8.97 0.23
CA TYR A 19 8.17 10.28 0.44
C TYR A 19 8.88 10.34 1.79
N GLU A 20 10.18 10.63 1.77
CA GLU A 20 10.98 10.86 2.98
C GLU A 20 10.39 12.04 3.76
N PRO A 21 10.09 11.86 5.07
CA PRO A 21 9.52 12.94 5.86
C PRO A 21 10.56 14.05 6.10
N TYR A 22 10.10 15.30 6.04
CA TYR A 22 10.84 16.49 6.45
C TYR A 22 9.92 17.43 7.23
N GLU A 23 10.48 18.39 7.93
CA GLU A 23 9.68 19.39 8.67
C GLU A 23 8.81 20.18 7.69
N GLY A 24 7.50 20.21 7.93
CA GLY A 24 6.52 20.87 7.06
C GLY A 24 5.90 19.98 5.99
N LEU A 25 6.31 18.72 5.82
CA LEU A 25 5.68 17.79 4.88
C LEU A 25 4.24 17.47 5.33
N ARG A 26 3.25 17.90 4.53
CA ARG A 26 1.80 17.70 4.81
C ARG A 26 1.18 16.62 3.93
N VAL A 27 1.89 15.52 3.67
CA VAL A 27 1.39 14.41 2.86
C VAL A 27 0.88 13.29 3.74
N GLY A 28 -0.42 13.00 3.71
CA GLY A 28 -1.04 11.99 4.57
C GLY A 28 -0.44 10.58 4.45
N THR A 29 0.10 10.22 3.29
CA THR A 29 0.78 8.93 3.08
C THR A 29 2.08 8.78 3.88
N SER A 30 2.77 9.87 4.23
CA SER A 30 3.95 9.82 5.09
C SER A 30 3.61 9.36 6.49
N ASN A 31 2.49 9.82 7.05
CA ASN A 31 1.99 9.34 8.33
C ASN A 31 1.63 7.86 8.30
N THR A 32 0.99 7.38 7.23
CA THR A 32 0.65 5.96 7.07
C THR A 32 1.88 5.08 7.13
N ASN A 33 2.97 5.44 6.44
CA ASN A 33 4.21 4.66 6.47
C ASN A 33 4.87 4.67 7.85
N GLN A 34 4.84 5.79 8.57
CA GLN A 34 5.31 5.84 9.96
C GLN A 34 4.50 4.91 10.89
N TYR A 35 3.18 4.80 10.67
CA TYR A 35 2.36 3.82 11.41
C TYR A 35 2.71 2.38 11.04
N LEU A 36 2.97 2.09 9.77
CA LEU A 36 3.37 0.74 9.32
C LEU A 36 4.71 0.32 9.94
N MET A 37 5.63 1.24 10.16
CA MET A 37 6.90 0.96 10.85
C MET A 37 6.75 0.61 12.34
N ARG A 38 5.59 0.87 12.96
CA ARG A 38 5.31 0.45 14.35
C ARG A 38 5.01 -1.05 14.50
N TYR A 39 4.80 -1.77 13.40
CA TYR A 39 4.55 -3.21 13.45
C TYR A 39 5.81 -4.06 13.73
N ALA A 40 7.01 -3.49 13.61
CA ALA A 40 8.24 -4.05 14.17
C ALA A 40 9.22 -2.90 14.48
N PRO A 41 10.03 -3.00 15.53
CA PRO A 41 11.05 -1.98 15.81
C PRO A 41 11.99 -1.82 14.61
N PRO A 42 12.26 -0.60 14.13
CA PRO A 42 13.18 -0.40 13.02
C PRO A 42 14.64 -0.61 13.48
N ALA A 43 15.38 -1.45 12.76
CA ALA A 43 16.83 -1.60 12.90
C ALA A 43 17.55 -0.59 12.01
N LYS A 44 17.27 -0.63 10.70
CA LYS A 44 17.74 0.34 9.71
C LYS A 44 16.54 0.84 8.91
N VAL A 45 16.58 2.08 8.43
CA VAL A 45 15.53 2.66 7.60
C VAL A 45 16.16 3.38 6.41
N PHE A 46 15.72 3.06 5.22
CA PHE A 46 16.06 3.76 3.99
C PHE A 46 14.79 4.21 3.26
N TRP A 47 14.67 5.51 3.03
CA TRP A 47 13.59 6.09 2.23
C TRP A 47 14.05 6.24 0.79
N SER A 48 13.32 5.63 -0.15
CA SER A 48 13.72 5.63 -1.57
C SER A 48 13.32 6.90 -2.32
N LEU A 49 12.30 7.65 -1.85
CA LEU A 49 11.98 8.97 -2.38
C LEU A 49 12.59 10.03 -1.44
N ARG A 50 13.83 10.44 -1.78
CA ARG A 50 14.63 11.36 -0.99
C ARG A 50 14.12 12.79 -1.13
N ALA A 51 14.01 13.50 -0.02
CA ALA A 51 13.71 14.91 -0.02
C ALA A 51 14.94 15.72 -0.58
N VAL A 52 14.73 16.46 -1.67
CA VAL A 52 15.77 17.25 -2.33
C VAL A 52 15.62 18.76 -2.16
N GLY A 53 14.75 19.17 -1.25
CA GLY A 53 14.42 20.57 -0.99
C GLY A 53 13.18 21.05 -1.73
N GLU A 54 12.73 22.25 -1.40
CA GLU A 54 11.58 22.92 -2.04
C GLU A 54 10.30 22.07 -2.15
N GLY A 55 10.10 21.13 -1.23
CA GLY A 55 8.94 20.23 -1.26
C GLY A 55 9.02 19.11 -2.29
N GLN A 56 10.16 18.98 -2.97
CA GLN A 56 10.37 17.97 -4.02
C GLN A 56 11.02 16.70 -3.47
N HIS A 57 10.75 15.59 -4.15
CA HIS A 57 11.37 14.30 -3.86
C HIS A 57 11.87 13.66 -5.14
N GLU A 58 13.03 13.01 -5.04
CA GLU A 58 13.60 12.21 -6.11
C GLU A 58 13.72 10.74 -5.72
N PHE A 59 13.53 9.86 -6.70
CA PHE A 59 13.68 8.42 -6.49
C PHE A 59 15.16 8.02 -6.54
N ASP A 60 15.73 7.67 -5.38
CA ASP A 60 17.08 7.14 -5.26
C ASP A 60 17.10 5.63 -5.49
N ALA A 61 17.11 5.22 -6.75
CA ALA A 61 17.16 3.83 -7.15
C ALA A 61 18.47 3.16 -6.71
N PHE A 62 19.61 3.85 -6.78
CA PHE A 62 20.90 3.28 -6.40
C PHE A 62 21.03 3.09 -4.89
N GLY A 63 20.58 4.07 -4.10
CA GLY A 63 20.53 3.94 -2.65
C GLY A 63 19.59 2.81 -2.21
N ALA A 64 18.44 2.64 -2.87
CA ALA A 64 17.52 1.54 -2.61
C ALA A 64 18.17 0.17 -2.88
N LEU A 65 18.94 0.03 -3.98
CA LEU A 65 19.66 -1.20 -4.28
C LEU A 65 20.78 -1.47 -3.27
N ALA A 66 21.55 -0.46 -2.89
CA ALA A 66 22.60 -0.58 -1.89
C ALA A 66 22.01 -1.01 -0.53
N ALA A 67 20.87 -0.43 -0.12
CA ALA A 67 20.17 -0.82 1.09
C ALA A 67 19.69 -2.29 1.03
N LEU A 68 19.10 -2.73 -0.10
CA LEU A 68 18.69 -4.12 -0.26
C LEU A 68 19.87 -5.11 -0.20
N GLN A 69 21.03 -4.76 -0.77
CA GLN A 69 22.23 -5.57 -0.70
C GLN A 69 22.76 -5.68 0.74
N ASP A 70 22.81 -4.57 1.48
CA ASP A 70 23.20 -4.53 2.89
C ASP A 70 22.24 -5.38 3.73
N TYR A 71 20.92 -5.21 3.54
CA TYR A 71 19.88 -5.94 4.28
C TYR A 71 19.88 -7.46 4.00
N ALA A 72 20.28 -7.87 2.79
CA ALA A 72 20.40 -9.27 2.46
C ALA A 72 21.57 -9.97 3.20
N GLN A 73 22.54 -9.20 3.70
CA GLN A 73 23.76 -9.73 4.33
C GLN A 73 23.70 -9.68 5.87
N ASP A 74 22.92 -8.81 6.47
CA ASP A 74 22.93 -8.58 7.91
C ASP A 74 22.07 -9.56 8.74
N GLY A 75 21.32 -10.44 8.09
CA GLY A 75 20.48 -11.46 8.73
C GLY A 75 19.20 -10.91 9.40
N VAL A 76 18.94 -9.61 9.32
CA VAL A 76 17.75 -8.97 9.91
C VAL A 76 16.61 -8.97 8.89
N PRO A 77 15.38 -9.46 9.25
CA PRO A 77 14.26 -9.44 8.33
C PRO A 77 13.97 -8.06 7.76
N THR A 78 13.66 -8.00 6.46
CA THR A 78 13.40 -6.74 5.77
C THR A 78 11.91 -6.52 5.53
N ARG A 79 11.44 -5.32 5.78
CA ARG A 79 10.09 -4.85 5.44
C ARG A 79 10.19 -3.81 4.33
N ILE A 80 9.65 -4.14 3.17
CA ILE A 80 9.55 -3.20 2.06
C ILE A 80 8.14 -2.63 2.10
N ILE A 81 8.00 -1.33 2.36
CA ILE A 81 6.69 -0.69 2.53
C ILE A 81 6.51 0.46 1.54
N GLY A 82 5.27 0.72 1.11
CA GLY A 82 4.93 1.89 0.30
C GLY A 82 4.43 1.57 -1.11
N PHE A 83 4.83 2.38 -2.09
CA PHE A 83 4.29 2.33 -3.44
C PHE A 83 4.91 1.23 -4.28
N PRO A 84 4.10 0.39 -4.96
CA PRO A 84 4.60 -0.72 -5.78
C PRO A 84 5.48 -0.26 -6.95
N ALA A 85 5.21 0.91 -7.54
CA ALA A 85 5.97 1.42 -8.67
C ALA A 85 7.48 1.50 -8.39
N PHE A 86 7.87 2.05 -7.24
CA PHE A 86 9.27 2.27 -6.92
C PHE A 86 10.02 0.96 -6.62
N LEU A 87 9.35 -0.03 -6.01
CA LEU A 87 9.94 -1.36 -5.91
C LEU A 87 10.13 -1.98 -7.30
N HIS A 88 9.13 -1.89 -8.16
CA HIS A 88 9.23 -2.37 -9.55
C HIS A 88 10.41 -1.73 -10.27
N PHE A 89 10.59 -0.41 -10.17
CA PHE A 89 11.71 0.30 -10.80
C PHE A 89 13.08 -0.13 -10.25
N ALA A 90 13.15 -0.37 -8.92
CA ALA A 90 14.37 -0.90 -8.32
C ALA A 90 14.70 -2.31 -8.87
N LEU A 91 13.72 -3.21 -8.95
CA LEU A 91 13.90 -4.56 -9.51
C LEU A 91 14.28 -4.52 -10.99
N GLN A 92 13.65 -3.66 -11.80
CA GLN A 92 14.06 -3.44 -13.18
C GLN A 92 15.51 -2.91 -13.30
N ARG A 93 15.93 -2.06 -12.36
CA ARG A 93 17.30 -1.56 -12.33
C ARG A 93 18.27 -2.69 -12.02
N MET A 94 17.96 -3.60 -11.07
CA MET A 94 18.76 -4.80 -10.82
C MET A 94 18.95 -5.62 -12.10
N GLN A 95 17.87 -5.86 -12.83
CA GLN A 95 17.90 -6.59 -14.10
C GLN A 95 18.79 -5.92 -15.15
N ARG A 96 18.65 -4.59 -15.35
CA ARG A 96 19.45 -3.81 -16.32
C ARG A 96 20.95 -3.79 -15.99
N LEU A 97 21.28 -3.86 -14.69
CA LEU A 97 22.67 -3.89 -14.22
C LEU A 97 23.25 -5.32 -14.21
N GLY A 98 22.49 -6.33 -14.61
CA GLY A 98 22.94 -7.75 -14.58
C GLY A 98 23.27 -8.23 -13.17
N MET A 99 22.62 -7.69 -12.13
CA MET A 99 22.83 -8.11 -10.74
C MET A 99 22.31 -9.53 -10.53
N ALA A 100 22.93 -10.27 -9.63
CA ALA A 100 22.37 -11.54 -9.16
C ALA A 100 21.15 -11.27 -8.26
N PRO A 101 20.13 -12.16 -8.28
CA PRO A 101 19.03 -12.09 -7.34
C PRO A 101 19.52 -12.12 -5.87
N LEU A 102 18.95 -11.26 -5.05
CA LEU A 102 19.18 -11.24 -3.62
C LEU A 102 18.29 -12.27 -2.90
N ARG A 103 18.69 -12.64 -1.71
CA ARG A 103 17.88 -13.46 -0.80
C ARG A 103 17.78 -12.73 0.53
N LEU A 104 16.67 -12.02 0.72
CA LEU A 104 16.39 -11.34 1.98
C LEU A 104 16.16 -12.39 3.09
N PRO A 105 16.54 -12.08 4.34
CA PRO A 105 16.39 -12.98 5.47
C PRO A 105 14.95 -13.48 5.65
N GLU A 106 14.80 -14.67 6.22
CA GLU A 106 13.49 -15.23 6.55
C GLU A 106 12.68 -14.26 7.42
N GLY A 107 11.37 -14.22 7.22
CA GLY A 107 10.50 -13.24 7.87
C GLY A 107 10.39 -11.90 7.15
N SER A 108 11.17 -11.67 6.09
CA SER A 108 11.01 -10.49 5.24
C SER A 108 9.64 -10.46 4.55
N CYS A 109 9.11 -9.25 4.33
CA CYS A 109 7.81 -9.07 3.70
C CYS A 109 7.71 -7.74 2.93
N VAL A 110 6.74 -7.69 2.03
CA VAL A 110 6.35 -6.46 1.32
C VAL A 110 4.97 -6.03 1.79
N ILE A 111 4.76 -4.73 1.97
CA ILE A 111 3.47 -4.14 2.34
C ILE A 111 3.18 -3.00 1.38
N PHE A 112 2.34 -3.25 0.40
CA PHE A 112 1.96 -2.26 -0.59
C PHE A 112 0.76 -1.42 -0.16
N GLY A 113 0.78 -0.14 -0.49
CA GLY A 113 -0.34 0.78 -0.36
C GLY A 113 -0.21 1.98 -1.29
N GLY A 114 -1.32 2.65 -1.58
CA GLY A 114 -1.33 3.91 -2.32
C GLY A 114 -1.18 3.82 -3.85
N GLY A 115 -1.20 2.64 -4.44
CA GLY A 115 -1.20 2.43 -5.89
C GLY A 115 0.09 2.90 -6.60
N TRP A 116 0.05 2.99 -7.94
CA TRP A 116 1.21 3.27 -8.80
C TRP A 116 1.63 4.75 -8.89
N LYS A 117 0.97 5.67 -8.16
CA LYS A 117 1.39 7.09 -7.97
C LYS A 117 2.00 7.77 -9.19
N GLY A 118 1.17 8.21 -10.12
CA GLY A 118 1.64 8.92 -11.31
C GLY A 118 2.34 8.03 -12.37
N HIS A 119 2.51 6.74 -12.09
CA HIS A 119 3.14 5.76 -12.99
C HIS A 119 2.15 4.65 -13.41
N ALA A 120 0.85 4.98 -13.49
CA ALA A 120 -0.18 4.00 -13.86
C ALA A 120 0.01 3.46 -15.29
N ASP A 121 0.62 4.24 -16.16
CA ASP A 121 1.01 3.86 -17.53
C ASP A 121 2.11 2.78 -17.57
N GLN A 122 2.88 2.65 -16.51
CA GLN A 122 3.93 1.64 -16.35
C GLN A 122 3.51 0.49 -15.45
N ALA A 123 2.24 0.46 -15.03
CA ALA A 123 1.73 -0.58 -14.15
C ALA A 123 1.74 -1.94 -14.86
N ILE A 124 2.20 -2.95 -14.13
CA ILE A 124 2.19 -4.34 -14.58
C ILE A 124 1.13 -5.14 -13.81
N ALA A 125 0.78 -6.29 -14.35
CA ALA A 125 -0.14 -7.21 -13.67
C ALA A 125 0.40 -7.59 -12.28
N LYS A 126 -0.50 -7.72 -11.31
CA LYS A 126 -0.19 -8.05 -9.92
C LYS A 126 0.69 -9.30 -9.81
N ASP A 127 0.30 -10.38 -10.49
CA ASP A 127 1.03 -11.65 -10.45
C ASP A 127 2.45 -11.53 -11.03
N ALA A 128 2.64 -10.70 -12.06
CA ALA A 128 3.94 -10.41 -12.62
C ALA A 128 4.84 -9.65 -11.63
N LEU A 129 4.27 -8.71 -10.88
CA LEU A 129 4.99 -8.00 -9.83
C LEU A 129 5.38 -8.96 -8.69
N HIS A 130 4.47 -9.82 -8.23
CA HIS A 130 4.74 -10.80 -7.19
C HIS A 130 5.82 -11.80 -7.63
N ALA A 131 5.73 -12.33 -8.85
CA ALA A 131 6.75 -13.20 -9.41
C ALA A 131 8.14 -12.51 -9.47
N SER A 132 8.18 -11.24 -9.87
CA SER A 132 9.40 -10.44 -9.88
C SER A 132 10.00 -10.28 -8.47
N ILE A 133 9.18 -9.96 -7.47
CA ILE A 133 9.62 -9.84 -6.08
C ILE A 133 10.18 -11.16 -5.56
N THR A 134 9.47 -12.26 -5.82
CA THR A 134 9.93 -13.61 -5.41
C THR A 134 11.24 -13.97 -6.09
N HIS A 135 11.37 -13.71 -7.38
CA HIS A 135 12.59 -13.98 -8.13
C HIS A 135 13.79 -13.17 -7.60
N TRP A 136 13.62 -11.85 -7.47
CA TRP A 136 14.74 -10.95 -7.18
C TRP A 136 15.09 -10.85 -5.69
N LEU A 137 14.13 -11.06 -4.78
CA LEU A 137 14.32 -10.84 -3.35
C LEU A 137 14.10 -12.07 -2.48
N GLY A 138 13.58 -13.17 -3.05
CA GLY A 138 13.31 -14.41 -2.31
C GLY A 138 12.08 -14.33 -1.40
N ILE A 139 11.26 -13.27 -1.52
CA ILE A 139 10.04 -13.11 -0.71
C ILE A 139 8.90 -13.91 -1.38
N VAL A 140 8.32 -14.86 -0.65
CA VAL A 140 7.21 -15.67 -1.17
C VAL A 140 5.92 -14.86 -1.28
N PRO A 141 4.99 -15.21 -2.20
CA PRO A 141 3.76 -14.43 -2.45
C PRO A 141 2.92 -14.20 -1.18
N GLU A 142 2.86 -15.18 -0.27
CA GLU A 142 2.12 -15.08 0.99
C GLU A 142 2.66 -14.00 1.91
N ARG A 143 3.90 -13.55 1.70
CA ARG A 143 4.55 -12.46 2.45
C ARG A 143 4.44 -11.11 1.73
N ILE A 144 3.74 -11.04 0.61
CA ILE A 144 3.39 -9.80 -0.07
C ILE A 144 1.98 -9.41 0.39
N VAL A 145 1.87 -8.29 1.08
CA VAL A 145 0.62 -7.82 1.71
C VAL A 145 0.18 -6.54 1.01
N GLU A 146 -1.00 -6.56 0.44
CA GLU A 146 -1.63 -5.38 -0.11
C GLU A 146 -2.48 -4.69 0.95
N THR A 147 -2.51 -3.37 0.91
CA THR A 147 -3.35 -2.58 1.79
C THR A 147 -4.10 -1.52 0.98
N PHE A 148 -5.34 -1.27 1.38
CA PHE A 148 -6.12 -0.14 0.91
C PHE A 148 -6.50 0.74 2.10
N GLY A 149 -6.35 2.04 1.94
CA GLY A 149 -6.76 3.03 2.93
C GLY A 149 -7.03 4.37 2.26
N ALA A 150 -7.84 5.17 2.89
CA ALA A 150 -8.19 6.50 2.44
C ALA A 150 -8.14 7.47 3.63
N VAL A 151 -7.72 8.71 3.39
CA VAL A 151 -7.69 9.73 4.46
C VAL A 151 -9.08 10.08 4.98
N GLU A 152 -10.08 9.93 4.12
CA GLU A 152 -11.50 10.14 4.44
C GLU A 152 -12.04 9.04 5.37
N HIS A 153 -11.38 7.90 5.41
CA HIS A 153 -11.78 6.74 6.22
C HIS A 153 -10.53 6.02 6.72
N SER A 154 -10.06 6.38 7.89
CA SER A 154 -8.73 6.03 8.44
C SER A 154 -8.58 4.53 8.82
N ILE A 155 -9.42 3.64 8.33
CA ILE A 155 -9.32 2.20 8.56
C ILE A 155 -8.54 1.57 7.42
N PRO A 156 -7.41 0.90 7.70
CA PRO A 156 -6.69 0.14 6.69
C PRO A 156 -7.37 -1.20 6.43
N TYR A 157 -7.65 -1.49 5.18
CA TYR A 157 -8.08 -2.80 4.70
C TYR A 157 -6.86 -3.58 4.24
N VAL A 158 -6.74 -4.83 4.67
CA VAL A 158 -5.53 -5.63 4.49
C VAL A 158 -5.86 -6.87 3.66
N GLY A 159 -5.05 -7.13 2.65
CA GLY A 159 -5.17 -8.31 1.82
C GLY A 159 -4.88 -9.60 2.59
N CYS A 160 -5.66 -10.63 2.32
CA CYS A 160 -5.43 -11.99 2.82
C CYS A 160 -4.30 -12.69 2.03
N THR A 161 -4.08 -13.97 2.27
CA THR A 161 -3.10 -14.79 1.52
C THR A 161 -3.44 -14.98 0.04
N HIS A 162 -4.73 -14.78 -0.32
CA HIS A 162 -5.19 -14.75 -1.71
C HIS A 162 -5.21 -13.33 -2.29
N HIS A 163 -4.60 -12.36 -1.61
CA HIS A 163 -4.49 -10.96 -2.02
C HIS A 163 -5.83 -10.23 -2.21
N HIS A 164 -6.88 -10.66 -1.51
CA HIS A 164 -8.18 -10.02 -1.50
C HIS A 164 -8.33 -9.15 -0.25
N LEU A 165 -8.86 -7.94 -0.41
CA LEU A 165 -9.06 -6.98 0.68
C LEU A 165 -10.30 -7.34 1.49
N HIS A 166 -10.14 -7.75 2.75
CA HIS A 166 -11.23 -8.11 3.63
C HIS A 166 -11.68 -6.94 4.51
N ALA A 167 -13.01 -6.83 4.70
CA ALA A 167 -13.57 -5.89 5.66
C ALA A 167 -13.29 -6.39 7.09
N PRO A 168 -12.66 -5.59 7.98
CA PRO A 168 -12.51 -5.97 9.38
C PRO A 168 -13.86 -5.93 10.12
N MET A 169 -13.96 -6.60 11.25
CA MET A 169 -15.22 -6.72 12.03
C MET A 169 -15.83 -5.37 12.44
N TRP A 170 -15.04 -4.35 12.61
CA TRP A 170 -15.44 -2.98 12.99
C TRP A 170 -15.70 -2.06 11.81
N SER A 171 -15.78 -2.60 10.59
CA SER A 171 -16.10 -1.85 9.38
C SER A 171 -17.04 -2.64 8.49
N ARG A 172 -17.83 -1.92 7.70
CA ARG A 172 -18.63 -2.49 6.61
C ARG A 172 -18.22 -1.84 5.31
N VAL A 173 -18.14 -2.67 4.28
CA VAL A 173 -17.92 -2.27 2.89
C VAL A 173 -19.24 -2.46 2.15
N LEU A 174 -19.69 -1.41 1.48
CA LEU A 174 -20.81 -1.42 0.54
C LEU A 174 -20.30 -0.98 -0.82
N VAL A 175 -20.97 -1.47 -1.85
CA VAL A 175 -20.83 -0.94 -3.22
C VAL A 175 -22.16 -0.30 -3.57
N ARG A 176 -22.13 0.93 -4.13
CA ARG A 176 -23.32 1.73 -4.39
C ARG A 176 -23.46 2.03 -5.87
N ASP A 177 -24.68 1.96 -6.34
CA ASP A 177 -25.03 2.39 -7.69
C ASP A 177 -24.56 3.83 -7.95
N VAL A 178 -23.94 4.05 -9.11
CA VAL A 178 -23.29 5.34 -9.42
C VAL A 178 -24.28 6.51 -9.64
N ARG A 179 -25.56 6.22 -9.82
CA ARG A 179 -26.61 7.23 -10.06
C ARG A 179 -27.48 7.47 -8.84
N THR A 180 -27.91 6.38 -8.21
CA THR A 180 -28.89 6.44 -7.10
C THR A 180 -28.24 6.41 -5.73
N LEU A 181 -26.97 6.00 -5.65
CA LEU A 181 -26.25 5.71 -4.41
C LEU A 181 -26.88 4.61 -3.54
N ALA A 182 -27.89 3.90 -4.06
CA ALA A 182 -28.42 2.71 -3.40
C ALA A 182 -27.38 1.59 -3.36
N PRO A 183 -27.33 0.77 -2.29
CA PRO A 183 -26.47 -0.39 -2.28
C PRO A 183 -26.81 -1.36 -3.42
N VAL A 184 -25.77 -1.90 -4.09
CA VAL A 184 -25.95 -2.94 -5.11
C VAL A 184 -25.62 -4.32 -4.53
N PRO A 185 -26.15 -5.41 -5.13
CA PRO A 185 -25.79 -6.77 -4.77
C PRO A 185 -24.31 -7.08 -4.93
N ASP A 186 -23.84 -8.14 -4.26
CA ASP A 186 -22.50 -8.68 -4.43
C ASP A 186 -22.24 -9.05 -5.90
N GLY A 187 -21.01 -8.83 -6.35
CA GLY A 187 -20.60 -9.06 -7.74
C GLY A 187 -20.89 -7.91 -8.71
N GLN A 188 -21.63 -6.89 -8.30
CA GLN A 188 -21.91 -5.74 -9.14
C GLN A 188 -20.96 -4.57 -8.86
N PRO A 189 -20.43 -3.89 -9.90
CA PRO A 189 -19.56 -2.74 -9.76
C PRO A 189 -20.37 -1.47 -9.37
N GLY A 190 -19.72 -0.59 -8.61
CA GLY A 190 -20.26 0.71 -8.24
C GLY A 190 -19.29 1.49 -7.38
N PHE A 191 -19.73 2.61 -6.79
CA PHE A 191 -18.92 3.40 -5.87
C PHE A 191 -18.63 2.63 -4.59
N LEU A 192 -17.35 2.58 -4.22
CA LEU A 192 -16.90 2.04 -2.95
C LEU A 192 -17.41 2.91 -1.80
N SER A 193 -18.00 2.29 -0.79
CA SER A 193 -18.51 3.00 0.39
C SER A 193 -18.12 2.26 1.66
N PHE A 194 -17.67 3.01 2.66
CA PHE A 194 -17.23 2.49 3.94
C PHE A 194 -18.08 3.01 5.08
N LEU A 195 -18.34 2.13 6.07
CA LEU A 195 -18.97 2.48 7.33
C LEU A 195 -18.12 1.96 8.49
N SER A 196 -17.88 2.78 9.49
CA SER A 196 -17.23 2.34 10.72
C SER A 196 -17.57 3.27 11.89
N PRO A 197 -17.87 2.74 13.09
CA PRO A 197 -18.03 3.56 14.30
C PRO A 197 -16.69 4.01 14.88
N TYR A 198 -15.55 3.61 14.31
CA TYR A 198 -14.22 3.79 14.89
C TYR A 198 -13.70 5.25 14.76
N ILE A 199 -14.24 6.02 13.82
CA ILE A 199 -13.80 7.38 13.56
C ILE A 199 -14.70 8.32 14.32
N THR A 200 -14.16 8.94 15.37
CA THR A 200 -14.90 9.84 16.27
C THR A 200 -14.42 11.30 16.20
N SER A 201 -13.28 11.56 15.56
CA SER A 201 -12.69 12.90 15.46
C SER A 201 -13.39 13.80 14.43
N VAL A 202 -14.02 13.19 13.42
CA VAL A 202 -14.78 13.87 12.36
C VAL A 202 -15.97 13.00 11.96
N PRO A 203 -17.03 13.53 11.30
CA PRO A 203 -18.20 12.75 10.88
C PRO A 203 -17.91 11.85 9.67
N ALA A 204 -16.85 11.04 9.75
CA ALA A 204 -16.39 10.11 8.70
C ALA A 204 -16.80 8.64 8.94
N HIS A 205 -17.86 8.44 9.75
CA HIS A 205 -18.38 7.10 10.05
C HIS A 205 -19.09 6.45 8.84
N SER A 206 -19.46 7.23 7.83
CA SER A 206 -20.03 6.75 6.56
C SER A 206 -19.50 7.63 5.43
N VAL A 207 -18.72 7.05 4.51
CA VAL A 207 -18.15 7.77 3.38
C VAL A 207 -18.40 7.01 2.08
N VAL A 208 -18.66 7.74 1.00
CA VAL A 208 -18.67 7.23 -0.36
C VAL A 208 -17.40 7.72 -1.05
N MET A 209 -16.65 6.78 -1.56
CA MET A 209 -15.36 7.05 -2.20
C MET A 209 -15.53 7.38 -3.68
N GLY A 210 -14.56 8.10 -4.25
CA GLY A 210 -14.44 8.26 -5.70
C GLY A 210 -13.83 7.04 -6.40
N ASP A 211 -13.72 5.90 -5.73
CA ASP A 211 -13.21 4.65 -6.28
C ASP A 211 -14.38 3.73 -6.66
N LEU A 212 -14.24 3.04 -7.79
CA LEU A 212 -15.13 1.95 -8.18
C LEU A 212 -14.62 0.64 -7.59
N ALA A 213 -15.54 -0.19 -7.15
CA ALA A 213 -15.23 -1.49 -6.57
C ALA A 213 -16.31 -2.53 -6.87
N VAL A 214 -15.96 -3.79 -6.65
CA VAL A 214 -16.89 -4.91 -6.56
C VAL A 214 -16.74 -5.53 -5.18
N ARG A 215 -17.86 -5.79 -4.51
CA ARG A 215 -17.89 -6.55 -3.25
C ARG A 215 -18.28 -8.00 -3.51
N HIS A 216 -17.68 -8.89 -2.76
CA HIS A 216 -17.92 -10.32 -2.80
C HIS A 216 -18.42 -10.84 -1.45
N PRO A 217 -19.26 -11.88 -1.42
CA PRO A 217 -19.85 -12.37 -0.18
C PRO A 217 -18.81 -12.96 0.79
N ALA A 218 -19.16 -13.00 2.06
CA ALA A 218 -18.38 -13.65 3.08
C ALA A 218 -18.14 -15.12 2.75
N GLY A 219 -16.94 -15.63 3.04
CA GLY A 219 -16.56 -17.02 2.79
C GLY A 219 -16.22 -17.38 1.34
N SER A 220 -16.50 -16.51 0.36
CA SER A 220 -16.23 -16.79 -1.07
C SER A 220 -14.74 -16.73 -1.45
N CYS A 221 -13.89 -16.14 -0.60
CA CYS A 221 -12.47 -16.00 -0.87
C CYS A 221 -11.68 -17.32 -0.77
N GLY A 222 -12.11 -18.25 0.06
CA GLY A 222 -11.38 -19.50 0.33
C GLY A 222 -10.16 -19.38 1.24
N CYS A 223 -9.79 -18.16 1.69
CA CYS A 223 -8.64 -17.94 2.57
C CYS A 223 -8.89 -18.25 4.05
N GLY A 224 -10.12 -18.68 4.41
CA GLY A 224 -10.54 -18.92 5.80
C GLY A 224 -11.02 -17.66 6.54
N CYS A 225 -10.90 -16.46 5.97
CA CYS A 225 -11.44 -15.24 6.56
C CYS A 225 -12.97 -15.23 6.39
N PRO A 226 -13.77 -15.08 7.49
CA PRO A 226 -15.22 -15.18 7.40
C PRO A 226 -15.90 -13.88 6.95
N THR A 227 -15.17 -12.82 6.69
CA THR A 227 -15.74 -11.52 6.32
C THR A 227 -15.83 -11.33 4.80
N PRO A 228 -16.75 -10.48 4.31
CA PRO A 228 -16.76 -10.09 2.91
C PRO A 228 -15.42 -9.50 2.46
N TRP A 229 -15.15 -9.61 1.18
CA TRP A 229 -13.98 -9.00 0.56
C TRP A 229 -14.37 -8.14 -0.64
N PHE A 230 -13.47 -7.31 -1.10
CA PHE A 230 -13.72 -6.40 -2.23
C PHE A 230 -12.48 -6.19 -3.07
N GLU A 231 -12.71 -5.82 -4.31
CA GLU A 231 -11.71 -5.41 -5.29
C GLU A 231 -11.93 -3.95 -5.66
N VAL A 232 -10.85 -3.19 -5.72
CA VAL A 232 -10.85 -1.81 -6.21
C VAL A 232 -10.53 -1.84 -7.70
N LEU A 233 -11.46 -1.36 -8.51
CA LEU A 233 -11.33 -1.36 -9.98
C LEU A 233 -10.58 -0.13 -10.49
N GLY A 234 -10.54 0.95 -9.69
CA GLY A 234 -9.90 2.22 -10.04
C GLY A 234 -10.74 3.43 -9.67
N ARG A 235 -10.30 4.61 -10.08
CA ARG A 235 -11.03 5.87 -9.86
C ARG A 235 -12.19 6.01 -10.83
N ALA A 236 -13.33 6.47 -10.32
CA ALA A 236 -14.45 6.90 -11.15
C ALA A 236 -14.13 8.26 -11.79
N GLY A 237 -14.44 8.39 -13.09
CA GLY A 237 -14.30 9.65 -13.82
C GLY A 237 -12.98 9.84 -14.56
N THR A 238 -12.93 10.90 -15.37
CA THR A 238 -11.83 11.25 -16.29
C THR A 238 -10.76 12.16 -15.69
N SER A 239 -10.83 12.48 -14.38
CA SER A 239 -9.82 13.34 -13.77
C SER A 239 -8.48 12.61 -13.73
N SER A 240 -7.50 13.17 -14.45
CA SER A 240 -6.11 12.73 -14.40
C SER A 240 -5.67 12.57 -12.94
N ASN A 241 -5.16 11.41 -12.62
CA ASN A 241 -4.77 10.87 -11.30
C ASN A 241 -3.93 11.79 -10.42
N LYS A 242 -4.46 12.89 -9.95
CA LYS A 242 -3.89 13.54 -8.76
C LYS A 242 -4.39 12.75 -7.55
N SER A 243 -3.50 12.17 -6.76
CA SER A 243 -3.89 11.61 -5.48
C SER A 243 -4.56 12.70 -4.65
N CYS A 244 -5.58 12.36 -3.84
CA CYS A 244 -6.26 13.33 -2.97
C CYS A 244 -5.25 14.12 -2.12
N ALA A 245 -4.15 13.52 -1.71
CA ALA A 245 -3.06 14.19 -1.00
C ALA A 245 -2.35 15.26 -1.85
N ALA A 246 -2.14 15.03 -3.15
CA ALA A 246 -1.56 16.03 -4.05
C ALA A 246 -2.57 17.15 -4.39
N ALA A 247 -3.84 16.78 -4.58
CA ALA A 247 -4.90 17.77 -4.80
C ALA A 247 -5.17 18.64 -3.57
N ALA A 248 -5.07 18.08 -2.35
CA ALA A 248 -5.20 18.84 -1.11
C ALA A 248 -4.02 19.78 -0.87
N ALA A 249 -2.80 19.41 -1.28
CA ALA A 249 -1.63 20.29 -1.19
C ALA A 249 -1.75 21.51 -2.10
N ASP A 250 -2.38 21.36 -3.28
CA ASP A 250 -2.62 22.46 -4.22
C ASP A 250 -3.73 23.44 -3.74
N LEU A 251 -4.59 23.01 -2.79
CA LEU A 251 -5.71 23.81 -2.27
C LEU A 251 -5.39 24.53 -0.96
N LEU A 252 -4.28 24.21 -0.31
CA LEU A 252 -3.87 24.90 0.92
C LEU A 252 -3.03 26.12 0.56
N PRO A 253 -3.38 27.33 1.06
CA PRO A 253 -2.53 28.50 0.86
C PRO A 253 -1.13 28.20 1.40
N SER A 254 -0.11 28.55 0.62
CA SER A 254 1.26 28.62 1.10
C SER A 254 1.31 29.58 2.29
N ALA A 255 1.59 29.05 3.47
CA ALA A 255 1.76 29.84 4.71
C ALA A 255 3.06 30.63 4.67
#